data_2ef59eaeb6f25ac043b806d62ed44cff
#
_entry.id   2ef59eaeb6f25ac043b806d62ed44cff
#
_cell.length_a   1.000
_cell.length_b   1.000
_cell.length_c   1.000
_cell.angle_alpha   90.00
_cell.angle_beta   90.00
_cell.angle_gamma   90.00
#
_symmetry.space_group_name_H-M   'P 1'
#
loop_
_entity.id
_entity.type
_entity.pdbx_description
1 polymer ?
#
loop_
_entity_poly.entity_id
_entity_poly.type
_entity_poly.pdbx_seq_one_letter_code
_entity_poly.pdbx_strand_id
1 'polypeptide(L)'
;MAAAGYVVFFNNHRGSTSYGERFALLLQNKYSSEYDFSDHISGIDALIGQGIADPDRLYITGGSAGGIAAAYAIGLTDRFKAAVVAKPVVNWVSKVLTADSGFGQIANQFPGLPWETIDDYWRRSPLSLIPNMTTPTLLMTGEADRRTPISETEQMYQALKIQGTEVVMVRIPDSPHGIAGRPSRLIGKVENILAWFSRYP
;
A
#
# COMPACT_ATOMS: atom_id res chain seq x y z
N MET A 1 -2.24 16.43 7.60
CA MET A 1 -3.55 15.88 7.18
C MET A 1 -4.68 16.48 8.01
N ALA A 2 -4.80 16.22 9.33
CA ALA A 2 -5.90 16.77 10.15
C ALA A 2 -5.99 18.30 10.09
N ALA A 3 -4.86 19.02 10.20
CA ALA A 3 -4.84 20.49 10.04
C ALA A 3 -5.29 21.00 8.64
N ALA A 4 -5.37 20.12 7.65
CA ALA A 4 -5.89 20.40 6.33
C ALA A 4 -7.37 19.95 6.14
N GLY A 5 -8.06 19.64 7.24
CA GLY A 5 -9.49 19.31 7.23
C GLY A 5 -9.83 17.85 7.00
N TYR A 6 -8.85 16.93 6.97
CA TYR A 6 -9.13 15.50 6.82
C TYR A 6 -9.38 14.83 8.17
N VAL A 7 -10.38 13.96 8.23
CA VAL A 7 -10.45 12.91 9.25
C VAL A 7 -9.38 11.88 8.94
N VAL A 8 -8.46 11.65 9.87
CA VAL A 8 -7.36 10.71 9.69
C VAL A 8 -7.64 9.45 10.50
N PHE A 9 -7.79 8.34 9.82
CA PHE A 9 -8.05 7.04 10.41
C PHE A 9 -6.90 6.06 10.14
N PHE A 10 -6.55 5.29 11.15
CA PHE A 10 -5.71 4.11 11.06
C PHE A 10 -6.15 3.11 12.13
N ASN A 11 -6.00 1.83 11.86
CA ASN A 11 -6.40 0.77 12.77
C ASN A 11 -5.28 -0.26 12.98
N ASN A 12 -5.35 -0.94 14.11
CA ASN A 12 -4.55 -2.13 14.36
C ASN A 12 -5.36 -3.35 13.85
N HIS A 13 -5.19 -3.67 12.58
CA HIS A 13 -5.83 -4.83 11.96
C HIS A 13 -5.29 -6.14 12.53
N ARG A 14 -5.96 -7.27 12.26
CA ARG A 14 -5.44 -8.60 12.60
C ARG A 14 -3.99 -8.75 12.12
N GLY A 15 -3.16 -9.45 12.86
CA GLY A 15 -1.71 -9.53 12.59
C GLY A 15 -0.88 -8.40 13.20
N SER A 16 -1.50 -7.38 13.82
CA SER A 16 -0.78 -6.34 14.56
C SER A 16 -0.19 -6.89 15.85
N THR A 17 0.96 -6.32 16.27
CA THR A 17 1.61 -6.64 17.54
C THR A 17 0.88 -6.02 18.73
N SER A 18 1.27 -6.39 19.95
CA SER A 18 0.76 -5.87 21.22
C SER A 18 -0.63 -6.33 21.65
N TYR A 19 -1.27 -7.25 20.90
CA TYR A 19 -2.57 -7.86 21.23
C TYR A 19 -2.45 -9.37 21.52
N GLY A 20 -1.25 -9.82 21.86
CA GLY A 20 -0.93 -11.23 22.11
C GLY A 20 -0.55 -12.01 20.82
N GLU A 21 0.14 -13.13 21.03
CA GLU A 21 0.68 -13.96 19.94
C GLU A 21 -0.41 -14.47 19.00
N ARG A 22 -1.53 -14.93 19.55
CA ARG A 22 -2.66 -15.44 18.76
C ARG A 22 -3.16 -14.38 17.76
N PHE A 23 -3.25 -13.13 18.17
CA PHE A 23 -3.69 -12.03 17.30
C PHE A 23 -2.64 -11.70 16.25
N ALA A 24 -1.37 -11.66 16.63
CA ALA A 24 -0.25 -11.39 15.72
C ALA A 24 -0.11 -12.45 14.62
N LEU A 25 -0.44 -13.71 14.90
CA LEU A 25 -0.34 -14.81 13.93
C LEU A 25 -1.57 -14.94 13.00
N LEU A 26 -2.62 -14.13 13.15
CA LEU A 26 -3.84 -14.24 12.31
C LEU A 26 -3.60 -14.01 10.81
N LEU A 27 -2.53 -13.30 10.44
CA LEU A 27 -2.13 -13.07 9.05
C LEU A 27 -0.93 -13.91 8.60
N GLN A 28 -0.50 -14.88 9.37
CA GLN A 28 0.57 -15.79 8.94
C GLN A 28 0.15 -16.47 7.63
N ASN A 29 1.01 -16.37 6.60
CA ASN A 29 0.76 -16.84 5.23
C ASN A 29 -0.50 -16.25 4.55
N LYS A 30 -1.05 -15.13 5.08
CA LYS A 30 -2.27 -14.49 4.56
C LYS A 30 -2.14 -12.97 4.38
N TYR A 31 -1.02 -12.37 4.75
CA TYR A 31 -0.80 -10.95 4.62
C TYR A 31 -0.84 -10.49 3.15
N SER A 32 -1.35 -9.28 2.89
CA SER A 32 -1.69 -8.78 1.56
C SER A 32 -2.79 -9.65 0.91
N SER A 33 -3.97 -9.59 1.49
CA SER A 33 -5.13 -10.39 1.07
C SER A 33 -6.44 -9.72 1.52
N GLU A 34 -7.56 -10.37 1.23
CA GLU A 34 -8.88 -9.93 1.67
C GLU A 34 -9.04 -9.90 3.20
N TYR A 35 -8.21 -10.63 3.94
CA TYR A 35 -8.30 -10.70 5.41
C TYR A 35 -7.91 -9.38 6.07
N ASP A 36 -6.75 -8.81 5.72
CA ASP A 36 -6.32 -7.51 6.24
C ASP A 36 -7.13 -6.37 5.64
N PHE A 37 -7.52 -6.46 4.36
CA PHE A 37 -8.41 -5.51 3.72
C PHE A 37 -9.75 -5.40 4.43
N SER A 38 -10.38 -6.51 4.83
CA SER A 38 -11.69 -6.50 5.49
C SER A 38 -11.66 -5.72 6.82
N ASP A 39 -10.56 -5.77 7.56
CA ASP A 39 -10.43 -5.03 8.82
C ASP A 39 -10.33 -3.52 8.58
N HIS A 40 -9.63 -3.10 7.52
CA HIS A 40 -9.55 -1.69 7.15
C HIS A 40 -10.90 -1.14 6.72
N ILE A 41 -11.62 -1.86 5.86
CA ILE A 41 -12.93 -1.44 5.37
C ILE A 41 -13.98 -1.42 6.49
N SER A 42 -13.99 -2.41 7.38
CA SER A 42 -14.90 -2.42 8.53
C SER A 42 -14.70 -1.21 9.43
N GLY A 43 -13.46 -0.76 9.61
CA GLY A 43 -13.16 0.45 10.37
C GLY A 43 -13.68 1.72 9.68
N ILE A 44 -13.54 1.82 8.36
CA ILE A 44 -14.11 2.92 7.57
C ILE A 44 -15.63 2.93 7.66
N ASP A 45 -16.27 1.76 7.49
CA ASP A 45 -17.73 1.62 7.57
C ASP A 45 -18.30 2.03 8.95
N ALA A 46 -17.56 1.71 10.02
CA ALA A 46 -17.92 2.15 11.36
C ALA A 46 -17.89 3.69 11.50
N LEU A 47 -16.89 4.36 10.91
CA LEU A 47 -16.79 5.82 10.93
C LEU A 47 -17.88 6.49 10.07
N ILE A 48 -18.23 5.90 8.94
CA ILE A 48 -19.34 6.36 8.10
C ILE A 48 -20.65 6.21 8.85
N GLY A 49 -20.90 5.04 9.47
CA GLY A 49 -22.11 4.78 10.25
C GLY A 49 -22.28 5.71 11.47
N GLN A 50 -21.18 6.26 11.99
CA GLN A 50 -21.19 7.27 13.05
C GLN A 50 -21.32 8.72 12.53
N GLY A 51 -21.38 8.93 11.22
CA GLY A 51 -21.40 10.27 10.61
C GLY A 51 -20.10 11.06 10.74
N ILE A 52 -18.99 10.38 11.02
CA ILE A 52 -17.64 10.99 11.17
C ILE A 52 -16.95 11.12 9.81
N ALA A 53 -17.14 10.14 8.92
CA ALA A 53 -16.54 10.12 7.58
C ALA A 53 -17.62 10.21 6.50
N ASP A 54 -17.33 10.97 5.46
CA ASP A 54 -18.16 11.09 4.26
C ASP A 54 -17.84 9.93 3.30
N PRO A 55 -18.82 9.08 2.96
CA PRO A 55 -18.59 7.93 2.07
C PRO A 55 -18.18 8.33 0.65
N ASP A 56 -18.54 9.54 0.22
CA ASP A 56 -18.21 10.06 -1.12
C ASP A 56 -16.83 10.75 -1.18
N ARG A 57 -16.14 10.87 -0.06
CA ARG A 57 -14.85 11.58 0.06
C ARG A 57 -13.79 10.76 0.79
N LEU A 58 -13.63 9.51 0.37
CA LEU A 58 -12.63 8.61 0.94
C LEU A 58 -11.31 8.67 0.15
N TYR A 59 -10.20 8.73 0.87
CA TYR A 59 -8.85 8.70 0.33
C TYR A 59 -8.03 7.66 1.06
N ILE A 60 -7.10 7.02 0.35
CA ILE A 60 -6.21 6.03 0.97
C ILE A 60 -4.75 6.40 0.77
N THR A 61 -3.95 6.26 1.83
CA THR A 61 -2.50 6.42 1.73
C THR A 61 -1.78 5.48 2.67
N GLY A 62 -0.65 4.97 2.23
CA GLY A 62 0.19 4.12 3.04
C GLY A 62 1.60 4.00 2.49
N GLY A 63 2.53 3.60 3.35
CA GLY A 63 3.92 3.38 2.95
C GLY A 63 4.43 2.03 3.44
N SER A 64 5.26 1.35 2.63
CA SER A 64 5.77 0.01 2.93
C SER A 64 4.62 -0.99 3.07
N ALA A 65 4.44 -1.62 4.21
CA ALA A 65 3.27 -2.45 4.50
C ALA A 65 1.95 -1.72 4.23
N GLY A 66 1.83 -0.45 4.66
CA GLY A 66 0.66 0.38 4.33
C GLY A 66 0.56 0.71 2.83
N GLY A 67 1.66 0.74 2.11
CA GLY A 67 1.68 0.87 0.65
C GLY A 67 1.15 -0.37 -0.05
N ILE A 68 1.45 -1.56 0.48
CA ILE A 68 0.87 -2.82 0.01
C ILE A 68 -0.65 -2.80 0.24
N ALA A 69 -1.07 -2.46 1.47
CA ALA A 69 -2.48 -2.39 1.82
C ALA A 69 -3.25 -1.40 0.95
N ALA A 70 -2.69 -0.21 0.69
CA ALA A 70 -3.31 0.79 -0.18
C ALA A 70 -3.39 0.32 -1.64
N ALA A 71 -2.31 -0.28 -2.17
CA ALA A 71 -2.30 -0.83 -3.52
C ALA A 71 -3.29 -2.00 -3.68
N TYR A 72 -3.36 -2.88 -2.68
CA TYR A 72 -4.28 -4.01 -2.70
C TYR A 72 -5.74 -3.54 -2.60
N ALA A 73 -6.02 -2.55 -1.72
CA ALA A 73 -7.34 -2.00 -1.50
C ALA A 73 -7.96 -1.39 -2.77
N ILE A 74 -7.21 -0.59 -3.54
CA ILE A 74 -7.72 0.02 -4.78
C ILE A 74 -7.97 -1.00 -5.91
N GLY A 75 -7.49 -2.23 -5.76
CA GLY A 75 -7.80 -3.34 -6.65
C GLY A 75 -9.02 -4.15 -6.22
N LEU A 76 -9.47 -3.97 -4.96
CA LEU A 76 -10.65 -4.66 -4.41
C LEU A 76 -11.90 -3.77 -4.33
N THR A 77 -11.74 -2.44 -4.38
CA THR A 77 -12.86 -1.51 -4.28
C THR A 77 -12.58 -0.21 -5.02
N ASP A 78 -13.61 0.43 -5.53
CA ASP A 78 -13.61 1.74 -6.19
C ASP A 78 -14.05 2.90 -5.25
N ARG A 79 -14.20 2.64 -3.96
CA ARG A 79 -14.70 3.62 -2.96
C ARG A 79 -13.78 4.82 -2.75
N PHE A 80 -12.48 4.69 -3.09
CA PHE A 80 -11.51 5.76 -2.88
C PHE A 80 -11.45 6.72 -4.06
N LYS A 81 -11.63 8.02 -3.81
CA LYS A 81 -11.50 9.09 -4.82
C LYS A 81 -10.07 9.21 -5.37
N ALA A 82 -9.08 9.00 -4.52
CA ALA A 82 -7.67 8.98 -4.89
C ALA A 82 -6.83 8.17 -3.90
N ALA A 83 -5.71 7.65 -4.38
CA ALA A 83 -4.76 6.88 -3.59
C ALA A 83 -3.35 7.49 -3.65
N VAL A 84 -2.62 7.41 -2.54
CA VAL A 84 -1.17 7.64 -2.51
C VAL A 84 -0.48 6.40 -1.96
N VAL A 85 0.23 5.70 -2.84
CA VAL A 85 0.90 4.44 -2.57
C VAL A 85 2.41 4.68 -2.51
N ALA A 86 2.98 4.65 -1.31
CA ALA A 86 4.39 4.94 -1.11
C ALA A 86 5.21 3.68 -0.88
N LYS A 87 6.29 3.50 -1.66
CA LYS A 87 7.24 2.38 -1.52
C LYS A 87 6.55 1.03 -1.27
N PRO A 88 5.62 0.62 -2.17
CA PRO A 88 4.86 -0.60 -2.03
C PRO A 88 5.69 -1.86 -2.31
N VAL A 89 5.14 -3.01 -1.96
CA VAL A 89 5.38 -4.26 -2.70
C VAL A 89 4.17 -4.48 -3.58
N VAL A 90 4.39 -4.74 -4.85
CA VAL A 90 3.31 -4.97 -5.82
C VAL A 90 3.42 -6.32 -6.51
N ASN A 91 4.62 -6.91 -6.50
CA ASN A 91 4.90 -8.22 -7.04
C ASN A 91 5.76 -9.01 -6.03
N TRP A 92 5.15 -9.94 -5.32
CA TRP A 92 5.86 -10.69 -4.29
C TRP A 92 6.98 -11.55 -4.84
N VAL A 93 6.91 -12.00 -6.09
CA VAL A 93 8.00 -12.77 -6.72
C VAL A 93 9.25 -11.90 -6.89
N SER A 94 9.11 -10.73 -7.54
CA SER A 94 10.25 -9.83 -7.71
C SER A 94 10.76 -9.31 -6.38
N LYS A 95 9.85 -9.01 -5.43
CA LYS A 95 10.19 -8.51 -4.10
C LYS A 95 11.11 -9.46 -3.34
N VAL A 96 10.76 -10.73 -3.22
CA VAL A 96 11.56 -11.68 -2.43
C VAL A 96 12.88 -12.03 -3.10
N LEU A 97 13.00 -11.83 -4.41
CA LEU A 97 14.21 -12.14 -5.17
C LEU A 97 15.16 -10.95 -5.37
N THR A 98 14.72 -9.72 -5.05
CA THR A 98 15.54 -8.50 -5.27
C THR A 98 15.76 -7.67 -4.01
N ALA A 99 14.93 -7.80 -2.98
CA ALA A 99 15.04 -6.99 -1.78
C ALA A 99 16.04 -7.53 -0.76
N ASP A 100 16.56 -6.64 0.08
CA ASP A 100 17.47 -6.97 1.19
C ASP A 100 16.84 -7.87 2.26
N SER A 101 15.51 -7.95 2.32
CA SER A 101 14.73 -8.75 3.29
C SER A 101 14.04 -9.97 2.67
N GLY A 102 14.28 -10.26 1.40
CA GLY A 102 13.53 -11.27 0.66
C GLY A 102 13.60 -12.66 1.29
N PHE A 103 14.81 -13.10 1.67
CA PHE A 103 15.02 -14.42 2.24
C PHE A 103 14.19 -14.67 3.51
N GLY A 104 14.19 -13.71 4.45
CA GLY A 104 13.39 -13.82 5.68
C GLY A 104 11.89 -13.75 5.42
N GLN A 105 11.46 -13.05 4.37
CA GLN A 105 10.05 -12.97 4.02
C GLN A 105 9.50 -14.27 3.41
N ILE A 106 10.30 -14.98 2.63
CA ILE A 106 9.91 -16.31 2.13
C ILE A 106 9.56 -17.21 3.33
N ALA A 107 10.48 -17.32 4.29
CA ALA A 107 10.32 -18.22 5.43
C ALA A 107 9.12 -17.86 6.34
N ASN A 108 8.77 -16.56 6.45
CA ASN A 108 7.77 -16.09 7.42
C ASN A 108 6.40 -15.77 6.80
N GLN A 109 6.32 -15.58 5.47
CA GLN A 109 5.13 -15.06 4.80
C GLN A 109 4.55 -16.01 3.75
N PHE A 110 5.29 -17.02 3.31
CA PHE A 110 4.88 -17.90 2.23
C PHE A 110 5.05 -19.38 2.62
N PRO A 111 4.19 -20.27 2.09
CA PRO A 111 4.25 -21.69 2.39
C PRO A 111 5.40 -22.43 1.69
N GLY A 112 6.06 -21.78 0.71
CA GLY A 112 7.14 -22.37 -0.08
C GLY A 112 7.87 -21.32 -0.92
N LEU A 113 8.79 -21.79 -1.76
CA LEU A 113 9.58 -20.94 -2.65
C LEU A 113 8.73 -20.41 -3.83
N PRO A 114 9.10 -19.27 -4.44
CA PRO A 114 8.30 -18.67 -5.53
C PRO A 114 7.99 -19.62 -6.69
N TRP A 115 8.92 -20.48 -7.05
CA TRP A 115 8.74 -21.46 -8.14
C TRP A 115 8.00 -22.72 -7.72
N GLU A 116 7.74 -22.91 -6.42
CA GLU A 116 6.95 -24.04 -5.88
C GLU A 116 5.49 -23.66 -5.64
N THR A 117 5.26 -22.39 -5.26
CA THR A 117 3.93 -21.88 -4.86
C THR A 117 3.60 -20.54 -5.54
N ILE A 118 3.87 -20.44 -6.84
CA ILE A 118 3.74 -19.21 -7.63
C ILE A 118 2.36 -18.56 -7.50
N ASP A 119 1.30 -19.36 -7.43
CA ASP A 119 -0.08 -18.86 -7.31
C ASP A 119 -0.31 -18.11 -6.00
N ASP A 120 0.32 -18.52 -4.90
CA ASP A 120 0.25 -17.79 -3.63
C ASP A 120 0.94 -16.44 -3.71
N TYR A 121 2.10 -16.38 -4.36
CA TYR A 121 2.81 -15.12 -4.59
C TYR A 121 2.00 -14.18 -5.47
N TRP A 122 1.46 -14.68 -6.58
CA TRP A 122 0.71 -13.89 -7.55
C TRP A 122 -0.59 -13.36 -6.96
N ARG A 123 -1.41 -14.24 -6.35
CA ARG A 123 -2.70 -13.88 -5.74
C ARG A 123 -2.57 -12.80 -4.67
N ARG A 124 -1.45 -12.77 -3.94
CA ARG A 124 -1.15 -11.77 -2.90
C ARG A 124 -0.41 -10.54 -3.44
N SER A 125 -0.11 -10.51 -4.72
CA SER A 125 0.52 -9.37 -5.38
C SER A 125 -0.52 -8.38 -5.87
N PRO A 126 -0.47 -7.09 -5.48
CA PRO A 126 -1.36 -6.06 -6.03
C PRO A 126 -1.41 -6.01 -7.56
N LEU A 127 -0.33 -6.39 -8.25
CA LEU A 127 -0.31 -6.48 -9.72
C LEU A 127 -1.36 -7.43 -10.29
N SER A 128 -1.76 -8.46 -9.56
CA SER A 128 -2.83 -9.38 -10.00
C SER A 128 -4.19 -8.70 -10.12
N LEU A 129 -4.36 -7.56 -9.43
CA LEU A 129 -5.62 -6.80 -9.35
C LEU A 129 -5.65 -5.59 -10.30
N ILE A 130 -4.59 -5.32 -11.07
CA ILE A 130 -4.51 -4.18 -11.99
C ILE A 130 -5.76 -4.02 -12.87
N PRO A 131 -6.36 -5.07 -13.44
CA PRO A 131 -7.56 -4.92 -14.27
C PRO A 131 -8.74 -4.24 -13.57
N ASN A 132 -8.77 -4.25 -12.23
CA ASN A 132 -9.84 -3.64 -11.43
C ASN A 132 -9.49 -2.23 -10.93
N MET A 133 -8.23 -1.78 -11.07
CA MET A 133 -7.76 -0.53 -10.50
C MET A 133 -8.16 0.66 -11.37
N THR A 134 -9.15 1.42 -10.95
CA THR A 134 -9.62 2.66 -11.60
C THR A 134 -9.28 3.92 -10.80
N THR A 135 -8.92 3.78 -9.53
CA THR A 135 -8.62 4.89 -8.61
C THR A 135 -7.38 5.68 -9.07
N PRO A 136 -7.47 7.01 -9.27
CA PRO A 136 -6.32 7.86 -9.55
C PRO A 136 -5.23 7.69 -8.48
N THR A 137 -4.01 7.37 -8.90
CA THR A 137 -2.96 6.93 -7.97
C THR A 137 -1.68 7.75 -8.09
N LEU A 138 -1.22 8.31 -6.97
CA LEU A 138 0.13 8.84 -6.82
C LEU A 138 1.03 7.76 -6.22
N LEU A 139 2.07 7.39 -6.94
CA LEU A 139 3.13 6.51 -6.47
C LEU A 139 4.31 7.33 -5.95
N MET A 140 4.93 6.90 -4.84
CA MET A 140 6.09 7.59 -4.28
C MET A 140 7.14 6.60 -3.79
N THR A 141 8.40 6.77 -4.19
CA THR A 141 9.48 5.87 -3.76
C THR A 141 10.83 6.56 -3.70
N GLY A 142 11.73 6.03 -2.86
CA GLY A 142 13.13 6.41 -2.84
C GLY A 142 13.95 5.63 -3.86
N GLU A 143 14.84 6.28 -4.60
CA GLU A 143 15.66 5.60 -5.63
C GLU A 143 16.68 4.63 -5.05
N ALA A 144 17.12 4.84 -3.80
CA ALA A 144 18.03 3.97 -3.08
C ALA A 144 17.32 2.99 -2.13
N ASP A 145 16.02 2.75 -2.34
CA ASP A 145 15.25 1.80 -1.53
C ASP A 145 15.63 0.36 -1.89
N ARG A 146 16.18 -0.36 -0.92
CA ARG A 146 16.53 -1.78 -1.05
C ARG A 146 15.55 -2.71 -0.32
N ARG A 147 14.65 -2.15 0.50
CA ARG A 147 13.63 -2.89 1.23
C ARG A 147 12.41 -3.20 0.36
N THR A 148 11.95 -2.20 -0.36
CA THR A 148 10.98 -2.30 -1.44
C THR A 148 11.61 -1.62 -2.66
N PRO A 149 12.39 -2.37 -3.46
CA PRO A 149 13.15 -1.80 -4.56
C PRO A 149 12.27 -0.95 -5.48
N ILE A 150 12.87 0.10 -6.05
CA ILE A 150 12.14 1.05 -6.92
C ILE A 150 11.39 0.34 -8.05
N SER A 151 11.89 -0.79 -8.51
CA SER A 151 11.26 -1.63 -9.53
C SER A 151 9.86 -2.10 -9.15
N GLU A 152 9.55 -2.25 -7.85
CA GLU A 152 8.19 -2.54 -7.40
C GLU A 152 7.24 -1.38 -7.77
N THR A 153 7.65 -0.15 -7.51
CA THR A 153 6.85 1.04 -7.84
C THR A 153 6.78 1.25 -9.36
N GLU A 154 7.87 0.99 -10.10
CA GLU A 154 7.92 1.09 -11.56
C GLU A 154 6.99 0.08 -12.24
N GLN A 155 6.92 -1.16 -11.76
CA GLN A 155 5.98 -2.16 -12.24
C GLN A 155 4.52 -1.66 -12.11
N MET A 156 4.14 -1.14 -10.95
CA MET A 156 2.79 -0.61 -10.75
C MET A 156 2.51 0.60 -11.64
N TYR A 157 3.48 1.52 -11.77
CA TYR A 157 3.35 2.69 -12.64
C TYR A 157 3.07 2.28 -14.10
N GLN A 158 3.88 1.38 -14.64
CA GLN A 158 3.72 0.91 -16.02
C GLN A 158 2.38 0.16 -16.21
N ALA A 159 2.03 -0.70 -15.25
CA ALA A 159 0.80 -1.46 -15.32
C ALA A 159 -0.46 -0.56 -15.32
N LEU A 160 -0.51 0.45 -14.43
CA LEU A 160 -1.60 1.43 -14.40
C LEU A 160 -1.64 2.27 -15.67
N LYS A 161 -0.48 2.67 -16.22
CA LYS A 161 -0.41 3.40 -17.51
C LYS A 161 -0.97 2.56 -18.67
N ILE A 162 -0.62 1.28 -18.74
CA ILE A 162 -1.12 0.35 -19.76
C ILE A 162 -2.63 0.17 -19.62
N GLN A 163 -3.13 0.08 -18.37
CA GLN A 163 -4.56 -0.03 -18.07
C GLN A 163 -5.34 1.25 -18.41
N GLY A 164 -4.67 2.39 -18.56
CA GLY A 164 -5.30 3.70 -18.79
C GLY A 164 -5.74 4.42 -17.52
N THR A 165 -5.35 3.92 -16.34
CA THR A 165 -5.64 4.56 -15.07
C THR A 165 -4.73 5.76 -14.86
N GLU A 166 -5.28 6.87 -14.34
CA GLU A 166 -4.49 8.06 -14.04
C GLU A 166 -3.45 7.76 -12.95
N VAL A 167 -2.18 7.91 -13.31
CA VAL A 167 -1.08 7.65 -12.39
C VAL A 167 0.06 8.65 -12.56
N VAL A 168 0.60 9.10 -11.43
CA VAL A 168 1.82 9.92 -11.33
C VAL A 168 2.81 9.20 -10.43
N MET A 169 4.10 9.28 -10.75
CA MET A 169 5.17 8.71 -9.92
C MET A 169 6.14 9.80 -9.47
N VAL A 170 6.33 9.92 -8.17
CA VAL A 170 7.35 10.76 -7.53
C VAL A 170 8.54 9.91 -7.13
N ARG A 171 9.68 10.17 -7.74
CA ARG A 171 10.97 9.55 -7.40
C ARG A 171 11.77 10.48 -6.51
N ILE A 172 12.29 9.98 -5.40
CA ILE A 172 13.05 10.79 -4.44
C ILE A 172 14.52 10.39 -4.53
N PRO A 173 15.38 11.25 -5.14
CA PRO A 173 16.79 10.94 -5.34
C PRO A 173 17.50 10.58 -4.04
N ASP A 174 18.39 9.59 -4.10
CA ASP A 174 19.25 9.12 -2.99
C ASP A 174 18.47 8.77 -1.70
N SER A 175 17.16 8.55 -1.78
CA SER A 175 16.36 8.22 -0.61
C SER A 175 16.30 6.71 -0.40
N PRO A 176 16.69 6.23 0.79
CA PRO A 176 16.44 4.85 1.19
C PRO A 176 14.97 4.65 1.55
N HIS A 177 14.62 3.46 2.02
CA HIS A 177 13.27 3.10 2.46
C HIS A 177 12.62 4.09 3.44
N GLY A 178 13.41 4.71 4.31
CA GLY A 178 12.95 5.75 5.25
C GLY A 178 12.83 7.13 4.58
N ILE A 179 11.93 7.30 3.60
CA ILE A 179 11.74 8.56 2.85
C ILE A 179 11.69 9.79 3.78
N ALA A 180 11.02 9.70 4.93
CA ALA A 180 10.85 10.79 5.87
C ALA A 180 12.07 11.03 6.80
N GLY A 181 13.20 10.37 6.59
CA GLY A 181 14.39 10.49 7.42
C GLY A 181 15.08 11.86 7.37
N ARG A 182 14.74 12.71 6.40
CA ARG A 182 15.15 14.13 6.35
C ARG A 182 13.93 15.02 6.44
N PRO A 183 13.96 16.13 7.24
CA PRO A 183 12.80 17.02 7.40
C PRO A 183 12.22 17.52 6.07
N SER A 184 13.06 17.91 5.12
CA SER A 184 12.61 18.37 3.79
C SER A 184 11.85 17.27 3.02
N ARG A 185 12.29 16.01 3.12
CA ARG A 185 11.61 14.87 2.50
C ARG A 185 10.27 14.55 3.17
N LEU A 186 10.19 14.71 4.51
CA LEU A 186 8.93 14.57 5.24
C LEU A 186 7.93 15.62 4.79
N ILE A 187 8.35 16.89 4.71
CA ILE A 187 7.53 18.00 4.23
C ILE A 187 7.04 17.70 2.81
N GLY A 188 7.96 17.43 1.88
CA GLY A 188 7.61 17.15 0.49
C GLY A 188 6.69 15.93 0.33
N LYS A 189 6.86 14.88 1.16
CA LYS A 189 5.93 13.75 1.19
C LYS A 189 4.51 14.19 1.54
N VAL A 190 4.35 14.97 2.61
CA VAL A 190 3.02 15.41 3.07
C VAL A 190 2.39 16.38 2.07
N GLU A 191 3.15 17.30 1.50
CA GLU A 191 2.69 18.25 0.47
C GLU A 191 2.20 17.52 -0.78
N ASN A 192 2.94 16.52 -1.28
CA ASN A 192 2.51 15.72 -2.42
C ASN A 192 1.21 14.95 -2.14
N ILE A 193 1.04 14.39 -0.93
CA ILE A 193 -0.19 13.70 -0.53
C ILE A 193 -1.36 14.68 -0.55
N LEU A 194 -1.23 15.84 0.09
CA LEU A 194 -2.28 16.86 0.16
C LEU A 194 -2.62 17.42 -1.21
N ALA A 195 -1.62 17.75 -2.02
CA ALA A 195 -1.79 18.25 -3.38
C ALA A 195 -2.49 17.21 -4.28
N TRP A 196 -2.18 15.94 -4.11
CA TRP A 196 -2.85 14.87 -4.87
C TRP A 196 -4.31 14.74 -4.49
N PHE A 197 -4.62 14.65 -3.21
CA PHE A 197 -6.01 14.49 -2.75
C PHE A 197 -6.88 15.72 -3.08
N SER A 198 -6.32 16.93 -3.04
CA SER A 198 -7.07 18.15 -3.39
C SER A 198 -7.52 18.23 -4.85
N ARG A 199 -6.98 17.40 -5.75
CA ARG A 199 -7.42 17.30 -7.14
C ARG A 199 -8.72 16.53 -7.31
N TYR A 200 -9.14 15.77 -6.30
CA TYR A 200 -10.31 14.89 -6.34
C TYR A 200 -11.25 15.18 -5.15
N PRO A 201 -11.90 16.38 -5.15
CA PRO A 201 -12.76 16.82 -4.04
C PRO A 201 -14.02 15.98 -3.83
#